data_9880ea5c2d3b8dfaa6a99d89e7682b69
#
_entry.id   9880ea5c2d3b8dfaa6a99d89e7682b69
#
_cell.length_a   1.000
_cell.length_b   1.000
_cell.length_c   1.000
_cell.angle_alpha   90.00
_cell.angle_beta   90.00
_cell.angle_gamma   90.00
#
_symmetry.space_group_name_H-M   'P 1'
#
loop_
_entity.id
_entity.type
_entity.pdbx_description
1 polymer ?
#
loop_
_entity_poly.entity_id
_entity_poly.type
_entity_poly.pdbx_seq_one_letter_code
_entity_poly.pdbx_strand_id
1 'polypeptide(L)'
;HVGASLAIVGILMAVVQGGLAGRIIGALGEKKGLALGMLATTVAMAGYGLAPYGWMVYALLTVGALGGIAGPAAQAMITREVGADEQGAVQGALNSITSVAGIAGPLIWTWLFAVGIGADSQGRFPGLAFIGAAAVTLLGLVMAWRAMGNHKDPLDKDWGAKSVEQ
;
A
#
# COMPACT_ATOMS: atom_id res chain seq x y z
N HIS A 1 -13.13 -17.10 -17.24
CA HIS A 1 -12.32 -17.09 -16.00
C HIS A 1 -11.93 -15.66 -15.55
N VAL A 2 -11.68 -14.71 -16.47
CA VAL A 2 -11.29 -13.31 -16.12
C VAL A 2 -12.37 -12.59 -15.32
N GLY A 3 -13.64 -12.71 -15.72
CA GLY A 3 -14.75 -12.08 -15.00
C GLY A 3 -14.91 -12.58 -13.55
N ALA A 4 -14.68 -13.89 -13.32
CA ALA A 4 -14.73 -14.46 -11.97
C ALA A 4 -13.59 -13.91 -11.08
N SER A 5 -12.38 -13.76 -11.63
CA SER A 5 -11.25 -13.17 -10.90
C SER A 5 -11.53 -11.72 -10.52
N LEU A 6 -12.09 -10.92 -11.41
CA LEU A 6 -12.47 -9.54 -11.13
C LEU A 6 -13.58 -9.44 -10.07
N ALA A 7 -14.57 -10.33 -10.11
CA ALA A 7 -15.62 -10.39 -9.11
C ALA A 7 -15.06 -10.74 -7.72
N ILE A 8 -14.16 -11.72 -7.63
CA ILE A 8 -13.48 -12.09 -6.38
C ILE A 8 -12.69 -10.91 -5.82
N VAL A 9 -11.90 -10.22 -6.66
CA VAL A 9 -11.15 -9.01 -6.25
C VAL A 9 -12.10 -7.94 -5.72
N GLY A 10 -13.19 -7.65 -6.42
CA GLY A 10 -14.18 -6.66 -5.99
C GLY A 10 -14.81 -7.00 -4.64
N ILE A 11 -15.19 -8.26 -4.43
CA ILE A 11 -15.78 -8.73 -3.16
C ILE A 11 -14.73 -8.63 -2.03
N LEU A 12 -13.50 -9.11 -2.26
CA LEU A 12 -12.42 -9.03 -1.27
C LEU A 12 -12.11 -7.58 -0.89
N MET A 13 -12.03 -6.68 -1.86
CA MET A 13 -11.83 -5.26 -1.60
C MET A 13 -12.99 -4.64 -0.81
N ALA A 14 -14.24 -4.96 -1.16
CA ALA A 14 -15.40 -4.47 -0.44
C ALA A 14 -15.40 -4.94 1.03
N VAL A 15 -15.07 -6.20 1.29
CA VAL A 15 -14.97 -6.76 2.64
C VAL A 15 -13.83 -6.11 3.43
N VAL A 16 -12.65 -5.98 2.82
CA VAL A 16 -11.48 -5.41 3.51
C VAL A 16 -11.68 -3.91 3.76
N GLN A 17 -12.07 -3.13 2.77
CA GLN A 17 -12.22 -1.69 2.92
C GLN A 17 -13.50 -1.30 3.68
N GLY A 18 -14.60 -2.03 3.48
CA GLY A 18 -15.88 -1.74 4.12
C GLY A 18 -15.99 -2.21 5.58
N GLY A 19 -15.21 -3.22 5.99
CA GLY A 19 -15.36 -3.81 7.33
C GLY A 19 -14.07 -4.05 8.09
N LEU A 20 -13.05 -4.57 7.43
CA LEU A 20 -11.82 -5.01 8.10
C LEU A 20 -10.86 -3.85 8.37
N ALA A 21 -10.73 -2.91 7.43
CA ALA A 21 -9.76 -1.81 7.53
C ALA A 21 -9.99 -0.98 8.79
N GLY A 22 -11.23 -0.57 9.07
CA GLY A 22 -11.55 0.20 10.27
C GLY A 22 -11.26 -0.56 11.57
N ARG A 23 -11.58 -1.86 11.61
CA ARG A 23 -11.30 -2.71 12.79
C ARG A 23 -9.80 -2.92 13.02
N ILE A 24 -9.05 -3.19 11.96
CA ILE A 24 -7.60 -3.40 12.03
C ILE A 24 -6.90 -2.11 12.44
N ILE A 25 -7.26 -0.97 11.83
CA ILE A 25 -6.69 0.34 12.18
C ILE A 25 -7.05 0.71 13.62
N GLY A 26 -8.30 0.45 14.05
CA GLY A 26 -8.72 0.68 15.43
C GLY A 26 -7.98 -0.17 16.47
N ALA A 27 -7.68 -1.43 16.13
CA ALA A 27 -7.00 -2.37 17.04
C ALA A 27 -5.47 -2.21 17.05
N LEU A 28 -4.84 -2.00 15.90
CA LEU A 28 -3.38 -1.95 15.75
C LEU A 28 -2.82 -0.52 15.73
N GLY A 29 -3.68 0.47 15.49
CA GLY A 29 -3.28 1.85 15.23
C GLY A 29 -2.90 2.08 13.76
N GLU A 30 -2.89 3.35 13.37
CA GLU A 30 -2.70 3.78 11.97
C GLU A 30 -1.31 3.40 11.42
N LYS A 31 -0.25 3.61 12.22
CA LYS A 31 1.14 3.30 11.84
C LYS A 31 1.32 1.82 11.49
N LYS A 32 0.81 0.93 12.34
CA LYS A 32 0.89 -0.52 12.12
C LYS A 32 -0.07 -0.97 11.01
N GLY A 33 -1.24 -0.34 10.88
CA GLY A 33 -2.19 -0.59 9.80
C GLY A 33 -1.58 -0.26 8.43
N LEU A 34 -0.91 0.89 8.30
CA LEU A 34 -0.18 1.29 7.10
C LEU A 34 0.91 0.27 6.75
N ALA A 35 1.75 -0.08 7.72
CA ALA A 35 2.84 -1.03 7.53
C ALA A 35 2.33 -2.41 7.10
N LEU A 36 1.27 -2.91 7.74
CA LEU A 36 0.64 -4.19 7.39
C LEU A 36 0.10 -4.17 5.95
N GLY A 37 -0.62 -3.12 5.57
CA GLY A 37 -1.16 -2.99 4.22
C GLY A 37 -0.07 -2.92 3.15
N MET A 38 0.98 -2.13 3.37
CA MET A 38 2.11 -2.04 2.45
C MET A 38 2.90 -3.36 2.37
N LEU A 39 3.10 -4.04 3.49
CA LEU A 39 3.75 -5.36 3.52
C LEU A 39 2.93 -6.40 2.76
N ALA A 40 1.61 -6.45 2.99
CA ALA A 40 0.72 -7.35 2.27
C ALA A 40 0.76 -7.10 0.75
N THR A 41 0.75 -5.83 0.33
CA THR A 41 0.92 -5.46 -1.09
C THR A 41 2.27 -5.93 -1.63
N THR A 42 3.36 -5.70 -0.90
CA THR A 42 4.71 -6.12 -1.31
C THR A 42 4.78 -7.64 -1.51
N VAL A 43 4.25 -8.41 -0.55
CA VAL A 43 4.22 -9.87 -0.61
C VAL A 43 3.36 -10.35 -1.78
N ALA A 44 2.19 -9.76 -1.98
CA ALA A 44 1.30 -10.11 -3.10
C ALA A 44 1.97 -9.82 -4.45
N MET A 45 2.58 -8.65 -4.63
CA MET A 45 3.28 -8.29 -5.87
C MET A 45 4.47 -9.22 -6.14
N ALA A 46 5.31 -9.47 -5.14
CA ALA A 46 6.41 -10.42 -5.27
C ALA A 46 5.88 -11.82 -5.63
N GLY A 47 4.82 -12.26 -4.97
CA GLY A 47 4.18 -13.53 -5.24
C GLY A 47 3.62 -13.63 -6.67
N TYR A 48 2.96 -12.59 -7.20
CA TYR A 48 2.48 -12.59 -8.59
C TYR A 48 3.63 -12.71 -9.59
N GLY A 49 4.76 -12.06 -9.31
CA GLY A 49 5.95 -12.15 -10.17
C GLY A 49 6.59 -13.54 -10.18
N LEU A 50 6.44 -14.29 -9.11
CA LEU A 50 7.08 -15.60 -8.91
C LEU A 50 6.12 -16.78 -9.03
N ALA A 51 4.82 -16.56 -9.20
CA ALA A 51 3.80 -17.63 -9.20
C ALA A 51 3.91 -18.53 -10.44
N PRO A 52 4.34 -19.81 -10.31
CA PRO A 52 4.41 -20.75 -11.43
C PRO A 52 3.04 -21.33 -11.78
N TYR A 53 2.06 -21.26 -10.89
CA TYR A 53 0.74 -21.87 -11.08
C TYR A 53 -0.39 -20.84 -10.92
N GLY A 54 -1.39 -20.88 -11.80
CA GLY A 54 -2.53 -19.95 -11.80
C GLY A 54 -3.35 -19.95 -10.51
N TRP A 55 -3.45 -21.07 -9.78
CA TRP A 55 -4.18 -21.13 -8.50
C TRP A 55 -3.52 -20.27 -7.40
N MET A 56 -2.19 -20.10 -7.45
CA MET A 56 -1.45 -19.28 -6.49
C MET A 56 -1.88 -17.81 -6.56
N VAL A 57 -2.28 -17.36 -7.77
CA VAL A 57 -2.78 -16.00 -7.96
C VAL A 57 -4.00 -15.74 -7.08
N TYR A 58 -4.92 -16.70 -6.95
CA TYR A 58 -6.11 -16.53 -6.11
C TYR A 58 -5.77 -16.43 -4.61
N ALA A 59 -4.81 -17.21 -4.14
CA ALA A 59 -4.31 -17.09 -2.77
C ALA A 59 -3.66 -15.72 -2.53
N LEU A 60 -2.85 -15.26 -3.48
CA LEU A 60 -2.18 -13.96 -3.43
C LEU A 60 -3.16 -12.79 -3.56
N LEU A 61 -4.29 -12.93 -4.26
CA LEU A 61 -5.35 -11.93 -4.29
C LEU A 61 -5.91 -11.68 -2.88
N THR A 62 -6.05 -12.73 -2.08
CA THR A 62 -6.52 -12.60 -0.70
C THR A 62 -5.51 -11.82 0.16
N VAL A 63 -4.22 -12.13 0.02
CA VAL A 63 -3.15 -11.39 0.70
C VAL A 63 -3.11 -9.93 0.21
N GLY A 64 -3.18 -9.72 -1.11
CA GLY A 64 -3.17 -8.39 -1.73
C GLY A 64 -4.36 -7.52 -1.31
N ALA A 65 -5.52 -8.12 -1.06
CA ALA A 65 -6.69 -7.40 -0.58
C ALA A 65 -6.44 -6.69 0.77
N LEU A 66 -5.60 -7.27 1.65
CA LEU A 66 -5.16 -6.62 2.89
C LEU A 66 -4.35 -5.34 2.62
N GLY A 67 -3.74 -5.23 1.44
CA GLY A 67 -3.08 -4.01 0.98
C GLY A 67 -4.02 -2.80 0.93
N GLY A 68 -5.31 -3.02 0.72
CA GLY A 68 -6.35 -2.00 0.75
C GLY A 68 -6.46 -1.23 2.07
N ILE A 69 -5.85 -1.72 3.16
CA ILE A 69 -5.81 -1.06 4.47
C ILE A 69 -4.85 0.14 4.45
N ALA A 70 -3.80 0.10 3.61
CA ALA A 70 -2.76 1.13 3.59
C ALA A 70 -3.30 2.54 3.27
N GLY A 71 -4.21 2.65 2.30
CA GLY A 71 -4.82 3.92 1.90
C GLY A 71 -5.55 4.63 3.04
N PRO A 72 -6.58 4.01 3.64
CA PRO A 72 -7.28 4.57 4.79
C PRO A 72 -6.36 4.88 5.98
N ALA A 73 -5.36 4.03 6.26
CA ALA A 73 -4.42 4.27 7.35
C ALA A 73 -3.55 5.51 7.08
N ALA A 74 -3.01 5.66 5.86
CA ALA A 74 -2.26 6.84 5.46
C ALA A 74 -3.11 8.11 5.54
N GLN A 75 -4.35 8.04 5.04
CA GLN A 75 -5.27 9.16 5.06
C GLN A 75 -5.59 9.61 6.49
N ALA A 76 -5.84 8.68 7.40
CA ALA A 76 -6.10 8.97 8.81
C ALA A 76 -4.89 9.66 9.48
N MET A 77 -3.67 9.20 9.20
CA MET A 77 -2.45 9.82 9.70
C MET A 77 -2.30 11.26 9.21
N ILE A 78 -2.46 11.48 7.89
CA ILE A 78 -2.34 12.82 7.27
C ILE A 78 -3.38 13.77 7.86
N THR A 79 -4.64 13.33 7.98
CA THR A 79 -5.73 14.17 8.49
C THR A 79 -5.52 14.60 9.94
N ARG A 80 -4.81 13.80 10.75
CA ARG A 80 -4.51 14.16 12.15
C ARG A 80 -3.38 15.19 12.29
N GLU A 81 -2.43 15.20 11.36
CA GLU A 81 -1.26 16.09 11.42
C GLU A 81 -1.51 17.46 10.79
N VAL A 82 -2.58 17.59 9.99
CA VAL A 82 -2.88 18.79 9.22
C VAL A 82 -4.09 19.51 9.79
N GLY A 83 -3.97 20.82 10.01
CA GLY A 83 -5.07 21.68 10.45
C GLY A 83 -6.23 21.68 9.47
N ALA A 84 -7.44 21.99 9.94
CA ALA A 84 -8.66 21.94 9.13
C ALA A 84 -8.61 22.89 7.92
N ASP A 85 -7.92 24.01 8.03
CA ASP A 85 -7.69 25.02 7.02
C ASP A 85 -6.67 24.59 5.94
N GLU A 86 -5.75 23.68 6.26
CA GLU A 86 -4.74 23.18 5.34
C GLU A 86 -5.10 21.85 4.66
N GLN A 87 -6.13 21.15 5.13
CA GLN A 87 -6.54 19.86 4.59
C GLN A 87 -6.83 19.87 3.10
N GLY A 88 -7.43 20.96 2.59
CA GLY A 88 -7.71 21.13 1.16
C GLY A 88 -6.43 21.20 0.32
N ALA A 89 -5.43 21.93 0.77
CA ALA A 89 -4.14 22.06 0.08
C ALA A 89 -3.39 20.72 0.05
N VAL A 90 -3.36 20.00 1.16
CA VAL A 90 -2.72 18.67 1.25
C VAL A 90 -3.42 17.65 0.37
N GLN A 91 -4.76 17.61 0.37
CA GLN A 91 -5.51 16.74 -0.53
C GLN A 91 -5.28 17.08 -2.00
N GLY A 92 -5.21 18.36 -2.36
CA GLY A 92 -4.86 18.81 -3.70
C GLY A 92 -3.46 18.32 -4.13
N ALA A 93 -2.46 18.43 -3.24
CA ALA A 93 -1.12 17.95 -3.49
C ALA A 93 -1.08 16.40 -3.68
N LEU A 94 -1.75 15.65 -2.81
CA LEU A 94 -1.84 14.20 -2.90
C LEU A 94 -2.52 13.75 -4.21
N ASN A 95 -3.61 14.40 -4.59
CA ASN A 95 -4.31 14.12 -5.85
C ASN A 95 -3.43 14.44 -7.07
N SER A 96 -2.64 15.54 -7.02
CA SER A 96 -1.71 15.89 -8.09
C SER A 96 -0.63 14.80 -8.26
N ILE A 97 -0.01 14.34 -7.16
CA ILE A 97 0.97 13.26 -7.18
C ILE A 97 0.36 11.97 -7.71
N THR A 98 -0.85 11.62 -7.25
CA THR A 98 -1.58 10.42 -7.71
C THR A 98 -1.90 10.51 -9.20
N SER A 99 -2.27 11.68 -9.71
CA SER A 99 -2.54 11.88 -11.13
C SER A 99 -1.28 11.70 -11.99
N VAL A 100 -0.15 12.27 -11.58
CA VAL A 100 1.14 12.06 -12.26
C VAL A 100 1.53 10.57 -12.24
N ALA A 101 1.39 9.91 -11.09
CA ALA A 101 1.66 8.49 -10.96
C ALA A 101 0.71 7.65 -11.83
N GLY A 102 -0.57 8.07 -11.96
CA GLY A 102 -1.57 7.42 -12.82
C GLY A 102 -1.24 7.49 -14.31
N ILE A 103 -0.55 8.53 -14.75
CA ILE A 103 -0.07 8.67 -16.13
C ILE A 103 1.24 7.90 -16.33
N ALA A 104 2.21 8.11 -15.45
CA ALA A 104 3.54 7.50 -15.57
C ALA A 104 3.52 5.98 -15.29
N GLY A 105 2.68 5.53 -14.37
CA GLY A 105 2.60 4.14 -13.94
C GLY A 105 2.38 3.16 -15.10
N PRO A 106 1.29 3.27 -15.86
CA PRO A 106 1.04 2.36 -16.98
C PRO A 106 2.20 2.30 -17.99
N LEU A 107 2.84 3.42 -18.28
CA LEU A 107 3.98 3.48 -19.20
C LEU A 107 5.18 2.70 -18.66
N ILE A 108 5.53 2.92 -17.40
CA ILE A 108 6.67 2.25 -16.76
C ILE A 108 6.42 0.74 -16.64
N TRP A 109 5.23 0.34 -16.17
CA TRP A 109 4.92 -1.07 -15.95
C TRP A 109 4.75 -1.83 -17.27
N THR A 110 4.17 -1.21 -18.30
CA THR A 110 4.08 -1.81 -19.65
C THR A 110 5.47 -1.98 -20.25
N TRP A 111 6.34 -0.97 -20.10
CA TRP A 111 7.73 -1.08 -20.57
C TRP A 111 8.51 -2.18 -19.82
N LEU A 112 8.41 -2.26 -18.48
CA LEU A 112 9.02 -3.33 -17.70
C LEU A 112 8.50 -4.72 -18.11
N PHE A 113 7.21 -4.83 -18.39
CA PHE A 113 6.61 -6.06 -18.86
C PHE A 113 7.15 -6.43 -20.25
N ALA A 114 7.25 -5.48 -21.18
CA ALA A 114 7.82 -5.69 -22.51
C ALA A 114 9.28 -6.15 -22.43
N VAL A 115 10.09 -5.54 -21.55
CA VAL A 115 11.48 -5.97 -21.29
C VAL A 115 11.52 -7.38 -20.71
N GLY A 116 10.60 -7.71 -19.79
CA GLY A 116 10.52 -9.03 -19.15
C GLY A 116 10.16 -10.16 -20.12
N ILE A 117 9.32 -9.89 -21.13
CA ILE A 117 8.95 -10.87 -22.17
C ILE A 117 10.11 -11.04 -23.18
N GLY A 118 10.88 -9.99 -23.46
CA GLY A 118 11.96 -9.97 -24.45
C GLY A 118 11.44 -9.91 -25.89
N ALA A 119 12.24 -9.29 -26.79
CA ALA A 119 11.95 -9.25 -28.23
C ALA A 119 12.18 -10.62 -28.92
N ASP A 120 13.06 -11.44 -28.34
CA ASP A 120 13.31 -12.81 -28.77
C ASP A 120 12.54 -13.74 -27.81
N SER A 121 11.63 -14.52 -28.35
CA SER A 121 10.64 -15.44 -27.78
C SER A 121 11.13 -16.46 -26.71
N GLN A 122 12.28 -16.24 -26.13
CA GLN A 122 12.79 -16.94 -24.94
C GLN A 122 12.50 -16.11 -23.68
N GLY A 123 11.24 -15.68 -23.52
CA GLY A 123 10.74 -14.87 -22.43
C GLY A 123 11.32 -15.23 -21.07
N ARG A 124 12.26 -14.40 -20.61
CA ARG A 124 13.11 -14.77 -19.49
C ARG A 124 12.44 -14.58 -18.15
N PHE A 125 11.56 -13.59 -18.02
CA PHE A 125 10.88 -13.34 -16.74
C PHE A 125 9.64 -12.43 -16.89
N PRO A 126 8.47 -12.96 -17.27
CA PRO A 126 7.25 -12.16 -17.43
C PRO A 126 6.79 -11.48 -16.12
N GLY A 127 7.26 -11.96 -14.96
CA GLY A 127 7.01 -11.38 -13.65
C GLY A 127 7.81 -10.12 -13.31
N LEU A 128 8.71 -9.63 -14.21
CA LEU A 128 9.60 -8.50 -13.93
C LEU A 128 8.85 -7.24 -13.47
N ALA A 129 7.72 -6.92 -14.09
CA ALA A 129 6.90 -5.77 -13.70
C ALA A 129 6.37 -5.91 -12.27
N PHE A 130 5.92 -7.09 -11.88
CA PHE A 130 5.42 -7.36 -10.53
C PHE A 130 6.53 -7.30 -9.48
N ILE A 131 7.73 -7.81 -9.79
CA ILE A 131 8.90 -7.68 -8.90
C ILE A 131 9.31 -6.21 -8.76
N GLY A 132 9.28 -5.45 -9.86
CA GLY A 132 9.51 -4.00 -9.82
C GLY A 132 8.50 -3.28 -8.90
N ALA A 133 7.21 -3.63 -9.02
CA ALA A 133 6.18 -3.11 -8.14
C ALA A 133 6.40 -3.48 -6.66
N ALA A 134 6.82 -4.73 -6.39
CA ALA A 134 7.17 -5.18 -5.04
C ALA A 134 8.36 -4.38 -4.48
N ALA A 135 9.38 -4.11 -5.29
CA ALA A 135 10.54 -3.31 -4.88
C ALA A 135 10.14 -1.87 -4.54
N VAL A 136 9.32 -1.23 -5.38
CA VAL A 136 8.83 0.14 -5.12
C VAL A 136 7.97 0.22 -3.85
N THR A 137 7.06 -0.73 -3.65
CA THR A 137 6.23 -0.78 -2.43
C THR A 137 7.06 -1.07 -1.19
N LEU A 138 8.08 -1.92 -1.28
CA LEU A 138 9.02 -2.18 -0.19
C LEU A 138 9.83 -0.93 0.18
N LEU A 139 10.34 -0.22 -0.81
CA LEU A 139 11.03 1.06 -0.59
C LEU A 139 10.10 2.07 0.09
N GLY A 140 8.86 2.20 -0.39
CA GLY A 140 7.84 3.04 0.23
C GLY A 140 7.58 2.65 1.69
N LEU A 141 7.48 1.34 1.99
CA LEU A 141 7.33 0.83 3.36
C LEU A 141 8.52 1.22 4.25
N VAL A 142 9.75 1.03 3.77
CA VAL A 142 10.96 1.39 4.53
C VAL A 142 11.02 2.89 4.78
N MET A 143 10.70 3.71 3.78
CA MET A 143 10.66 5.17 3.94
C MET A 143 9.58 5.60 4.94
N ALA A 144 8.37 5.06 4.81
CA ALA A 144 7.28 5.34 5.73
C ALA A 144 7.63 4.92 7.17
N TRP A 145 8.23 3.74 7.34
CA TRP A 145 8.64 3.24 8.66
C TRP A 145 9.69 4.13 9.30
N ARG A 146 10.69 4.58 8.53
CA ARG A 146 11.71 5.51 9.02
C ARG A 146 11.13 6.88 9.39
N ALA A 147 10.23 7.40 8.57
CA ALA A 147 9.56 8.67 8.84
C ALA A 147 8.74 8.59 10.12
N MET A 148 7.97 7.52 10.31
CA MET A 148 7.15 7.27 11.52
C MET A 148 8.00 7.05 12.78
N GLY A 149 9.18 6.43 12.65
CA GLY A 149 10.10 6.20 13.77
C GLY A 149 10.82 7.46 14.24
N ASN A 150 10.98 8.44 13.35
CA ASN A 150 11.63 9.72 13.68
C ASN A 150 10.66 10.74 14.30
N HIS A 151 9.38 10.49 14.20
CA HIS A 151 8.34 11.35 14.76
C HIS A 151 8.06 10.92 16.21
N LYS A 152 8.77 11.52 17.17
CA LYS A 152 8.46 11.39 18.60
C LYS A 152 7.11 12.07 18.83
N ASP A 153 6.16 11.30 19.32
CA ASP A 153 4.80 11.79 19.63
C ASP A 153 4.89 12.99 20.58
N PRO A 154 4.40 14.19 20.21
CA PRO A 154 4.45 15.37 21.08
C PRO A 154 3.73 15.15 22.41
N LEU A 155 2.77 14.21 22.45
CA LEU A 155 1.96 13.89 23.63
C LEU A 155 2.73 13.11 24.71
N ASP A 156 3.85 12.47 24.37
CA ASP A 156 4.65 11.72 25.35
C ASP A 156 5.45 12.64 26.29
N LYS A 157 5.62 13.92 25.91
CA LYS A 157 6.30 14.92 26.76
C LYS A 157 5.38 15.49 27.84
N ASP A 158 4.08 15.59 27.60
CA ASP A 158 3.16 16.23 28.54
C ASP A 158 2.68 15.31 29.66
N TRP A 159 2.67 13.99 29.45
CA TRP A 159 2.29 13.01 30.46
C TRP A 159 3.37 12.88 31.54
N GLY A 160 4.65 12.90 31.17
CA GLY A 160 5.76 12.83 32.10
C GLY A 160 5.89 14.08 33.01
N ALA A 161 5.50 15.24 32.52
CA ALA A 161 5.57 16.48 33.31
C ALA A 161 4.45 16.61 34.33
N LYS A 162 3.23 16.14 34.00
CA LYS A 162 2.07 16.23 34.89
C LYS A 162 2.03 15.19 36.03
N SER A 163 2.79 14.11 35.90
CA SER A 163 2.89 13.07 36.93
C SER A 163 3.91 13.39 38.03
N VAL A 164 4.70 14.45 37.89
CA VAL A 164 5.74 14.87 38.88
C VAL A 164 5.23 16.02 39.76
N GLU A 165 4.10 16.66 39.44
CA GLU A 165 3.53 17.79 40.20
C GLU A 165 2.35 17.38 41.09
N GLN A 166 2.06 16.11 41.32
CA GLN A 166 1.10 15.58 42.29
C GLN A 166 1.81 14.70 43.31
#